data_ff5b28c7e639e3fc5def456f060a4300
#
_entry.id   ff5b28c7e639e3fc5def456f060a4300
#
_cell.length_a   1.000
_cell.length_b   1.000
_cell.length_c   1.000
_cell.angle_alpha   90.00
_cell.angle_beta   90.00
_cell.angle_gamma   90.00
#
_symmetry.space_group_name_H-M   'P 1'
#
loop_
_entity.id
_entity.type
_entity.pdbx_description
1 polymer ?
#
loop_
_entity_poly.entity_id
_entity_poly.type
_entity_poly.pdbx_seq_one_letter_code
_entity_poly.pdbx_strand_id
1 'polypeptide(L)'
;MVSVNKEALKVVDQLLADPEYFNVKVEKLPCGATVIDTGVEVSSGYLAGLKLIEIAMGGLGTATLTFMDYGGLMLPTVVVTTDYPAISLLGSQLAGWTVKVGAFHGFGSGPARALALKPKKVFEKIRYKDQYDSAVLLLETEMKPTNDAALEVGKMCGVKPENVYLVLTTSNTLAGSVQVSGRVVETGLYRLDFLGFDPLKTIYATGFAPVMPPHPDPNVSVSREEDALIYGGSSQYIVDFEDEEKLKELLLKAPATTWSDYGKTSYEALKAVGFDWSKLDPSFFAIGSVTIVNRRTGKVMTSGKISPEMIRKSLT
;
A
#
# COMPACT_ATOMS: atom_id res chain seq x y z
N MET A 1 -10.70 19.57 -8.15
CA MET A 1 -9.82 18.37 -8.12
C MET A 1 -10.44 17.39 -7.13
N VAL A 2 -10.37 16.08 -7.35
CA VAL A 2 -10.95 15.09 -6.43
C VAL A 2 -10.22 15.13 -5.09
N SER A 3 -10.93 14.97 -3.95
CA SER A 3 -10.34 14.92 -2.60
C SER A 3 -10.21 13.47 -2.14
N VAL A 4 -8.97 13.03 -1.87
CA VAL A 4 -8.70 11.68 -1.35
C VAL A 4 -9.26 11.47 0.06
N ASN A 5 -9.25 12.51 0.92
CA ASN A 5 -9.83 12.39 2.26
C ASN A 5 -11.35 12.28 2.22
N LYS A 6 -12.00 13.05 1.34
CA LYS A 6 -13.46 12.98 1.15
C LYS A 6 -13.91 11.60 0.66
N GLU A 7 -13.22 11.07 -0.35
CA GLU A 7 -13.61 9.76 -0.93
C GLU A 7 -13.27 8.61 0.03
N ALA A 8 -12.13 8.66 0.72
CA ALA A 8 -11.78 7.66 1.73
C ALA A 8 -12.74 7.67 2.93
N LEU A 9 -13.22 8.83 3.35
CA LEU A 9 -14.17 8.92 4.46
C LEU A 9 -15.47 8.15 4.17
N LYS A 10 -15.92 8.10 2.91
CA LYS A 10 -17.08 7.27 2.52
C LYS A 10 -16.83 5.77 2.73
N VAL A 11 -15.57 5.33 2.62
CA VAL A 11 -15.20 3.93 2.91
C VAL A 11 -15.08 3.71 4.41
N VAL A 12 -14.53 4.66 5.16
CA VAL A 12 -14.50 4.66 6.63
C VAL A 12 -15.91 4.60 7.20
N ASP A 13 -16.86 5.35 6.65
CA ASP A 13 -18.27 5.35 7.07
C ASP A 13 -18.91 3.97 6.96
N GLN A 14 -18.47 3.12 6.02
CA GLN A 14 -18.94 1.73 5.93
C GLN A 14 -18.46 0.90 7.12
N LEU A 15 -17.21 1.06 7.55
CA LEU A 15 -16.67 0.38 8.74
C LEU A 15 -17.36 0.86 10.03
N LEU A 16 -17.67 2.16 10.10
CA LEU A 16 -18.35 2.76 11.26
C LEU A 16 -19.83 2.37 11.35
N ALA A 17 -20.49 2.12 10.20
CA ALA A 17 -21.89 1.75 10.15
C ALA A 17 -22.14 0.32 10.65
N ASP A 18 -21.19 -0.60 10.46
CA ASP A 18 -21.32 -2.00 10.87
C ASP A 18 -19.97 -2.59 11.32
N PRO A 19 -19.46 -2.17 12.50
CA PRO A 19 -18.17 -2.63 12.99
C PRO A 19 -18.11 -4.14 13.26
N GLU A 20 -19.22 -4.74 13.67
CA GLU A 20 -19.31 -6.18 13.94
C GLU A 20 -19.16 -6.99 12.65
N TYR A 21 -19.80 -6.58 11.58
CA TYR A 21 -19.71 -7.23 10.26
C TYR A 21 -18.27 -7.27 9.74
N PHE A 22 -17.52 -6.19 9.94
CA PHE A 22 -16.12 -6.10 9.52
C PHE A 22 -15.13 -6.65 10.57
N ASN A 23 -15.62 -7.02 11.76
CA ASN A 23 -14.80 -7.42 12.90
C ASN A 23 -13.73 -6.36 13.22
N VAL A 24 -14.14 -5.11 13.35
CA VAL A 24 -13.29 -3.98 13.72
C VAL A 24 -13.72 -3.40 15.06
N LYS A 25 -12.78 -2.80 15.80
CA LYS A 25 -13.10 -2.07 17.03
C LYS A 25 -13.02 -0.58 16.78
N VAL A 26 -14.09 0.12 17.16
CA VAL A 26 -14.18 1.58 17.01
C VAL A 26 -14.17 2.23 18.39
N GLU A 27 -13.32 3.25 18.57
CA GLU A 27 -13.29 4.03 19.81
C GLU A 27 -13.01 5.51 19.50
N LYS A 28 -13.38 6.39 20.44
CA LYS A 28 -13.02 7.82 20.40
C LYS A 28 -11.98 8.14 21.45
N LEU A 29 -10.95 8.85 21.05
CA LEU A 29 -9.95 9.39 21.97
C LEU A 29 -10.51 10.63 22.69
N PRO A 30 -9.93 11.04 23.84
CA PRO A 30 -10.38 12.22 24.59
C PRO A 30 -10.43 13.52 23.78
N CYS A 31 -9.58 13.67 22.75
CA CYS A 31 -9.60 14.82 21.83
C CYS A 31 -10.73 14.77 20.79
N GLY A 32 -11.53 13.70 20.75
CA GLY A 32 -12.63 13.48 19.81
C GLY A 32 -12.23 12.69 18.55
N ALA A 33 -10.95 12.43 18.31
CA ALA A 33 -10.50 11.64 17.17
C ALA A 33 -11.04 10.21 17.21
N THR A 34 -11.41 9.67 16.04
CA THR A 34 -11.92 8.30 15.90
C THR A 34 -10.78 7.35 15.55
N VAL A 35 -10.69 6.25 16.29
CA VAL A 35 -9.76 5.14 16.03
C VAL A 35 -10.56 3.94 15.55
N ILE A 36 -10.17 3.36 14.45
CA ILE A 36 -10.71 2.11 13.88
C ILE A 36 -9.58 1.08 13.92
N ASP A 37 -9.67 0.14 14.82
CA ASP A 37 -8.69 -0.91 15.01
C ASP A 37 -9.08 -2.15 14.23
N THR A 38 -8.15 -2.64 13.38
CA THR A 38 -8.33 -3.85 12.59
C THR A 38 -7.27 -4.92 12.89
N GLY A 39 -6.33 -4.65 13.82
CA GLY A 39 -5.23 -5.58 14.04
C GLY A 39 -4.52 -5.50 15.38
N VAL A 40 -4.69 -4.43 16.18
CA VAL A 40 -3.97 -4.25 17.44
C VAL A 40 -4.65 -5.01 18.60
N GLU A 41 -5.95 -4.85 18.77
CA GLU A 41 -6.74 -5.54 19.81
C GLU A 41 -7.75 -6.54 19.21
N VAL A 42 -8.02 -6.43 17.91
CA VAL A 42 -8.91 -7.34 17.18
C VAL A 42 -8.15 -7.90 15.98
N SER A 43 -8.50 -9.12 15.54
CA SER A 43 -7.93 -9.72 14.34
C SER A 43 -8.96 -9.74 13.23
N SER A 44 -8.96 -8.67 12.41
CA SER A 44 -9.89 -8.55 11.29
C SER A 44 -9.47 -9.43 10.10
N GLY A 45 -10.44 -9.71 9.23
CA GLY A 45 -10.27 -10.62 8.10
C GLY A 45 -10.25 -9.93 6.73
N TYR A 46 -10.64 -10.69 5.72
CA TYR A 46 -10.65 -10.25 4.32
C TYR A 46 -11.49 -9.01 4.07
N LEU A 47 -12.70 -8.93 4.65
CA LEU A 47 -13.63 -7.83 4.38
C LEU A 47 -13.06 -6.48 4.85
N ALA A 48 -12.51 -6.45 6.06
CA ALA A 48 -11.81 -5.26 6.57
C ALA A 48 -10.55 -4.97 5.74
N GLY A 49 -9.74 -5.99 5.43
CA GLY A 49 -8.53 -5.84 4.62
C GLY A 49 -8.77 -5.20 3.26
N LEU A 50 -9.85 -5.57 2.56
CA LEU A 50 -10.24 -4.92 1.31
C LEU A 50 -10.58 -3.44 1.51
N LYS A 51 -11.30 -3.10 2.61
CA LYS A 51 -11.59 -1.69 2.94
C LYS A 51 -10.32 -0.90 3.31
N LEU A 52 -9.36 -1.53 3.98
CA LEU A 52 -8.05 -0.90 4.25
C LEU A 52 -7.33 -0.49 2.96
N ILE A 53 -7.38 -1.33 1.92
CA ILE A 53 -6.81 -1.01 0.60
C ILE A 53 -7.52 0.22 0.00
N GLU A 54 -8.85 0.20 -0.04
CA GLU A 54 -9.65 1.30 -0.60
C GLU A 54 -9.42 2.61 0.16
N ILE A 55 -9.34 2.56 1.50
CA ILE A 55 -9.02 3.71 2.36
C ILE A 55 -7.60 4.21 2.06
N ALA A 56 -6.60 3.32 2.03
CA ALA A 56 -5.22 3.69 1.72
C ALA A 56 -5.10 4.36 0.35
N MET A 57 -5.85 3.89 -0.65
CA MET A 57 -5.94 4.46 -1.99
C MET A 57 -6.71 5.78 -2.06
N GLY A 58 -7.15 6.33 -0.91
CA GLY A 58 -7.90 7.58 -0.86
C GLY A 58 -9.33 7.46 -1.42
N GLY A 59 -9.93 6.27 -1.39
CA GLY A 59 -11.24 6.00 -1.98
C GLY A 59 -11.27 6.13 -3.52
N LEU A 60 -10.11 6.21 -4.17
CA LEU A 60 -9.99 6.38 -5.62
C LEU A 60 -9.60 5.09 -6.35
N GLY A 61 -9.80 3.97 -5.72
CA GLY A 61 -9.59 2.65 -6.29
C GLY A 61 -10.52 1.63 -5.66
N THR A 62 -10.57 0.46 -6.25
CA THR A 62 -11.33 -0.68 -5.76
C THR A 62 -10.42 -1.87 -5.51
N ALA A 63 -10.77 -2.67 -4.52
CA ALA A 63 -10.10 -3.92 -4.21
C ALA A 63 -11.12 -5.05 -4.18
N THR A 64 -10.79 -6.15 -4.85
CA THR A 64 -11.61 -7.37 -4.87
C THR A 64 -10.75 -8.60 -4.58
N LEU A 65 -11.40 -9.69 -4.20
CA LEU A 65 -10.73 -10.95 -3.92
C LEU A 65 -11.11 -12.00 -4.96
N THR A 66 -10.11 -12.73 -5.45
CA THR A 66 -10.27 -13.89 -6.32
C THR A 66 -9.36 -15.02 -5.84
N PHE A 67 -9.32 -16.14 -6.54
CA PHE A 67 -8.35 -17.21 -6.33
C PHE A 67 -7.51 -17.40 -7.59
N MET A 68 -6.20 -17.57 -7.42
CA MET A 68 -5.29 -17.88 -8.51
C MET A 68 -4.40 -19.07 -8.16
N ASP A 69 -4.01 -19.81 -9.20
CA ASP A 69 -3.07 -20.93 -9.10
C ASP A 69 -1.62 -20.44 -9.19
N TYR A 70 -0.87 -20.66 -8.12
CA TYR A 70 0.56 -20.40 -8.04
C TYR A 70 1.33 -21.74 -8.16
N GLY A 71 1.18 -22.38 -9.33
CA GLY A 71 1.85 -23.66 -9.64
C GLY A 71 1.32 -24.83 -8.81
N GLY A 72 0.01 -25.01 -8.74
CA GLY A 72 -0.69 -26.02 -7.96
C GLY A 72 -0.97 -25.63 -6.52
N LEU A 73 -0.65 -24.39 -6.12
CA LEU A 73 -1.04 -23.79 -4.84
C LEU A 73 -2.10 -22.71 -5.10
N MET A 74 -3.35 -23.00 -4.75
CA MET A 74 -4.45 -22.04 -4.85
C MET A 74 -4.40 -21.04 -3.69
N LEU A 75 -4.18 -19.76 -3.97
CA LEU A 75 -4.18 -18.71 -2.96
C LEU A 75 -5.27 -17.66 -3.23
N PRO A 76 -5.89 -17.12 -2.17
CA PRO A 76 -6.66 -15.88 -2.29
C PRO A 76 -5.77 -14.81 -2.88
N THR A 77 -6.29 -14.04 -3.83
CA THR A 77 -5.54 -13.05 -4.58
C THR A 77 -6.32 -11.76 -4.63
N VAL A 78 -5.71 -10.68 -4.17
CA VAL A 78 -6.28 -9.34 -4.28
C VAL A 78 -6.10 -8.82 -5.69
N VAL A 79 -7.15 -8.24 -6.26
CA VAL A 79 -7.10 -7.47 -7.50
C VAL A 79 -7.44 -6.01 -7.18
N VAL A 80 -6.58 -5.10 -7.63
CA VAL A 80 -6.69 -3.65 -7.38
C VAL A 80 -6.78 -2.90 -8.69
N THR A 81 -7.64 -1.87 -8.74
CA THR A 81 -7.81 -1.02 -9.93
C THR A 81 -8.00 0.44 -9.53
N THR A 82 -7.39 1.37 -10.26
CA THR A 82 -7.58 2.81 -10.10
C THR A 82 -7.49 3.57 -11.42
N ASP A 83 -8.36 4.57 -11.56
CA ASP A 83 -8.34 5.55 -12.65
C ASP A 83 -7.58 6.83 -12.30
N TYR A 84 -6.98 6.88 -11.09
CA TYR A 84 -6.23 8.02 -10.56
C TYR A 84 -4.83 7.64 -10.05
N PRO A 85 -3.97 6.96 -10.85
CA PRO A 85 -2.78 6.28 -10.33
C PRO A 85 -1.84 7.18 -9.51
N ALA A 86 -1.46 8.35 -10.04
CA ALA A 86 -0.53 9.24 -9.34
C ALA A 86 -1.06 9.71 -7.98
N ILE A 87 -2.36 10.09 -7.91
CA ILE A 87 -2.99 10.61 -6.69
C ILE A 87 -3.31 9.47 -5.72
N SER A 88 -3.94 8.41 -6.21
CA SER A 88 -4.38 7.26 -5.39
C SER A 88 -3.19 6.51 -4.80
N LEU A 89 -2.19 6.19 -5.62
CA LEU A 89 -1.06 5.37 -5.23
C LEU A 89 0.02 6.18 -4.50
N LEU A 90 0.64 7.14 -5.18
CA LEU A 90 1.74 7.91 -4.58
C LEU A 90 1.25 9.02 -3.64
N GLY A 91 0.15 9.69 -3.97
CA GLY A 91 -0.44 10.75 -3.15
C GLY A 91 -1.16 10.23 -1.89
N SER A 92 -1.68 9.01 -1.92
CA SER A 92 -2.42 8.43 -0.81
C SER A 92 -1.77 7.14 -0.29
N GLN A 93 -1.77 6.04 -1.05
CA GLN A 93 -1.41 4.70 -0.56
C GLN A 93 0.04 4.55 -0.09
N LEU A 94 1.00 5.22 -0.72
CA LEU A 94 2.42 5.16 -0.36
C LEU A 94 2.64 5.38 1.15
N ALA A 95 3.41 4.52 1.82
CA ALA A 95 3.79 4.67 3.21
C ALA A 95 4.91 5.73 3.34
N GLY A 96 4.53 6.97 3.54
CA GLY A 96 5.48 8.10 3.49
C GLY A 96 5.45 9.03 4.71
N TRP A 97 4.78 8.64 5.79
CA TRP A 97 4.70 9.46 7.00
C TRP A 97 4.91 8.63 8.27
N THR A 98 6.11 8.67 8.84
CA THR A 98 6.33 8.11 10.17
C THR A 98 5.73 9.05 11.21
N VAL A 99 4.70 8.60 11.93
CA VAL A 99 4.13 9.29 13.09
C VAL A 99 4.86 8.81 14.33
N LYS A 100 5.56 9.72 15.02
CA LYS A 100 6.28 9.41 16.27
C LYS A 100 5.98 10.50 17.29
N VAL A 101 5.27 10.13 18.37
CA VAL A 101 4.87 11.04 19.44
C VAL A 101 5.01 10.33 20.79
N GLY A 102 5.97 10.75 21.60
CA GLY A 102 6.32 10.04 22.82
C GLY A 102 6.76 8.60 22.55
N ALA A 103 6.10 7.65 23.19
CA ALA A 103 6.33 6.21 22.97
C ALA A 103 5.59 5.66 21.74
N PHE A 104 4.58 6.36 21.22
CA PHE A 104 3.82 5.92 20.07
C PHE A 104 4.65 6.08 18.79
N HIS A 105 4.62 5.04 17.94
CA HIS A 105 5.13 5.10 16.58
C HIS A 105 4.25 4.27 15.64
N GLY A 106 4.14 4.73 14.39
CA GLY A 106 3.41 4.04 13.33
C GLY A 106 3.82 4.55 11.96
N PHE A 107 3.75 3.67 10.98
CA PHE A 107 4.01 4.02 9.58
C PHE A 107 2.69 4.45 8.93
N GLY A 108 2.61 5.74 8.58
CA GLY A 108 1.42 6.36 8.03
C GLY A 108 1.36 6.30 6.51
N SER A 109 0.25 5.80 6.03
CA SER A 109 -0.18 5.84 4.63
C SER A 109 -1.61 6.40 4.55
N GLY A 110 -2.12 6.56 3.34
CA GLY A 110 -3.50 7.04 3.16
C GLY A 110 -3.61 8.56 2.98
N PRO A 111 -4.85 9.03 2.85
CA PRO A 111 -5.18 10.34 2.30
C PRO A 111 -4.75 11.54 3.16
N ALA A 112 -4.62 11.40 4.50
CA ALA A 112 -4.16 12.46 5.38
C ALA A 112 -2.77 13.01 4.97
N ARG A 113 -1.94 12.17 4.32
CA ARG A 113 -0.64 12.59 3.78
C ARG A 113 -0.76 13.73 2.77
N ALA A 114 -1.86 13.77 2.00
CA ALA A 114 -2.10 14.81 1.00
C ALA A 114 -2.51 16.16 1.62
N LEU A 115 -3.05 16.18 2.85
CA LEU A 115 -3.25 17.39 3.63
C LEU A 115 -1.92 17.88 4.25
N ALA A 116 -1.19 16.95 4.88
CA ALA A 116 0.07 17.22 5.57
C ALA A 116 1.29 17.36 4.63
N LEU A 117 1.15 17.01 3.35
CA LEU A 117 2.21 16.97 2.34
C LEU A 117 3.41 16.10 2.77
N LYS A 118 3.14 14.88 3.22
CA LYS A 118 4.15 13.92 3.74
C LYS A 118 4.34 12.72 2.82
N PRO A 119 5.55 12.53 2.25
CA PRO A 119 6.70 13.45 2.20
C PRO A 119 6.50 14.52 1.09
N LYS A 120 6.98 15.72 1.34
CA LYS A 120 6.78 16.89 0.47
C LYS A 120 7.17 16.63 -1.00
N LYS A 121 8.29 15.95 -1.24
CA LYS A 121 8.81 15.63 -2.58
C LYS A 121 7.79 14.91 -3.48
N VAL A 122 7.00 13.99 -2.92
CA VAL A 122 5.97 13.26 -3.68
C VAL A 122 4.91 14.24 -4.19
N PHE A 123 4.41 15.12 -3.31
CA PHE A 123 3.34 16.05 -3.65
C PHE A 123 3.78 17.15 -4.61
N GLU A 124 5.03 17.60 -4.52
CA GLU A 124 5.64 18.48 -5.51
C GLU A 124 5.69 17.81 -6.90
N LYS A 125 6.06 16.52 -6.95
CA LYS A 125 6.18 15.75 -8.18
C LYS A 125 4.82 15.48 -8.83
N ILE A 126 3.84 15.01 -8.06
CA ILE A 126 2.50 14.71 -8.58
C ILE A 126 1.61 15.96 -8.68
N ARG A 127 2.09 17.13 -8.25
CA ARG A 127 1.38 18.43 -8.28
C ARG A 127 -0.01 18.35 -7.65
N TYR A 128 -0.11 17.67 -6.52
CA TYR A 128 -1.36 17.46 -5.81
C TYR A 128 -1.25 17.92 -4.35
N LYS A 129 -2.31 18.56 -3.88
CA LYS A 129 -2.57 18.86 -2.47
C LYS A 129 -4.05 18.71 -2.25
N ASP A 130 -4.43 17.99 -1.22
CA ASP A 130 -5.84 17.85 -0.84
C ASP A 130 -6.32 19.06 -0.05
N GLN A 131 -7.63 19.33 -0.10
CA GLN A 131 -8.34 20.33 0.69
C GLN A 131 -9.64 19.71 1.18
N TYR A 132 -9.66 19.36 2.45
CA TYR A 132 -10.84 18.80 3.11
C TYR A 132 -10.74 19.06 4.61
N ASP A 133 -11.85 19.02 5.32
CA ASP A 133 -11.94 19.31 6.75
C ASP A 133 -11.75 18.11 7.66
N SER A 134 -11.58 16.93 7.07
CA SER A 134 -11.36 15.67 7.78
C SER A 134 -10.11 14.96 7.26
N ALA A 135 -9.37 14.31 8.15
CA ALA A 135 -8.14 13.58 7.83
C ALA A 135 -8.30 12.09 8.13
N VAL A 136 -8.06 11.24 7.13
CA VAL A 136 -8.05 9.78 7.27
C VAL A 136 -6.62 9.27 7.10
N LEU A 137 -6.04 8.68 8.15
CA LEU A 137 -4.69 8.12 8.15
C LEU A 137 -4.73 6.64 8.49
N LEU A 138 -4.20 5.80 7.58
CA LEU A 138 -3.93 4.40 7.86
C LEU A 138 -2.56 4.30 8.53
N LEU A 139 -2.52 3.66 9.69
CA LEU A 139 -1.31 3.47 10.49
C LEU A 139 -0.99 1.98 10.63
N GLU A 140 0.14 1.58 10.12
CA GLU A 140 0.72 0.28 10.45
C GLU A 140 1.48 0.41 11.76
N THR A 141 0.98 -0.26 12.80
CA THR A 141 1.47 -0.14 14.18
C THR A 141 1.01 -1.32 15.02
N GLU A 142 1.80 -1.68 16.03
CA GLU A 142 1.45 -2.69 17.04
C GLU A 142 0.83 -2.10 18.32
N MET A 143 0.64 -0.77 18.35
CA MET A 143 0.18 -0.07 19.53
C MET A 143 -0.93 0.93 19.21
N LYS A 144 -1.82 1.14 20.19
CA LYS A 144 -2.86 2.17 20.06
C LYS A 144 -2.27 3.56 20.02
N PRO A 145 -2.80 4.46 19.17
CA PRO A 145 -2.40 5.85 19.17
C PRO A 145 -2.81 6.54 20.48
N THR A 146 -1.91 7.39 20.96
CA THR A 146 -2.21 8.25 22.11
C THR A 146 -3.05 9.45 21.68
N ASN A 147 -3.66 10.13 22.66
CA ASN A 147 -4.35 11.41 22.42
C ASN A 147 -3.43 12.42 21.74
N ASP A 148 -2.18 12.52 22.18
CA ASP A 148 -1.19 13.46 21.62
C ASP A 148 -0.81 13.10 20.18
N ALA A 149 -0.77 11.81 19.83
CA ALA A 149 -0.54 11.38 18.45
C ALA A 149 -1.67 11.82 17.52
N ALA A 150 -2.93 11.70 17.95
CA ALA A 150 -4.08 12.18 17.18
C ALA A 150 -4.10 13.71 17.04
N LEU A 151 -3.77 14.42 18.12
CA LEU A 151 -3.63 15.89 18.10
C LEU A 151 -2.54 16.36 17.13
N GLU A 152 -1.40 15.67 17.11
CA GLU A 152 -0.31 16.01 16.18
C GLU A 152 -0.72 15.76 14.71
N VAL A 153 -1.41 14.64 14.43
CA VAL A 153 -1.94 14.36 13.08
C VAL A 153 -2.93 15.46 12.66
N GLY A 154 -3.87 15.83 13.52
CA GLY A 154 -4.83 16.91 13.25
C GLY A 154 -4.14 18.24 12.96
N LYS A 155 -3.16 18.61 13.78
CA LYS A 155 -2.34 19.82 13.60
C LYS A 155 -1.59 19.82 12.27
N MET A 156 -0.94 18.71 11.91
CA MET A 156 -0.19 18.58 10.67
C MET A 156 -1.09 18.64 9.43
N CYS A 157 -2.31 18.13 9.53
CA CYS A 157 -3.32 18.18 8.47
C CYS A 157 -4.10 19.50 8.42
N GLY A 158 -4.03 20.33 9.47
CA GLY A 158 -4.80 21.54 9.59
C GLY A 158 -6.30 21.30 9.82
N VAL A 159 -6.67 20.18 10.45
CA VAL A 159 -8.05 19.81 10.75
C VAL A 159 -8.28 19.75 12.26
N LYS A 160 -9.56 19.86 12.67
CA LYS A 160 -9.93 19.70 14.08
C LYS A 160 -9.74 18.26 14.54
N PRO A 161 -9.38 18.01 15.81
CA PRO A 161 -9.15 16.66 16.31
C PRO A 161 -10.34 15.70 16.11
N GLU A 162 -11.57 16.18 16.29
CA GLU A 162 -12.79 15.40 16.10
C GLU A 162 -13.01 14.93 14.64
N ASN A 163 -12.29 15.51 13.69
CA ASN A 163 -12.31 15.16 12.27
C ASN A 163 -11.09 14.30 11.85
N VAL A 164 -10.34 13.79 12.83
CA VAL A 164 -9.24 12.84 12.58
C VAL A 164 -9.73 11.41 12.73
N TYR A 165 -9.46 10.60 11.71
CA TYR A 165 -9.76 9.17 11.65
C TYR A 165 -8.45 8.41 11.52
N LEU A 166 -8.09 7.62 12.54
CA LEU A 166 -6.90 6.78 12.56
C LEU A 166 -7.32 5.34 12.38
N VAL A 167 -6.97 4.75 11.25
CA VAL A 167 -7.26 3.34 10.94
C VAL A 167 -6.01 2.53 11.20
N LEU A 168 -6.07 1.56 12.10
CA LEU A 168 -4.91 0.78 12.52
C LEU A 168 -4.88 -0.57 11.81
N THR A 169 -3.70 -1.01 11.42
CA THR A 169 -3.44 -2.35 10.89
C THR A 169 -2.10 -2.88 11.41
N THR A 170 -1.92 -4.20 11.40
CA THR A 170 -0.66 -4.88 11.74
C THR A 170 -0.38 -5.97 10.72
N SER A 171 0.89 -6.26 10.45
CA SER A 171 1.31 -7.29 9.48
C SER A 171 1.03 -8.73 9.93
N ASN A 172 0.77 -8.98 11.21
CA ASN A 172 0.50 -10.33 11.73
C ASN A 172 -0.99 -10.71 11.73
N THR A 173 -1.83 -9.95 11.00
CA THR A 173 -3.25 -10.22 10.83
C THR A 173 -3.62 -10.48 9.38
N LEU A 174 -4.74 -11.18 9.16
CA LEU A 174 -5.20 -11.43 7.80
C LEU A 174 -5.57 -10.12 7.09
N ALA A 175 -6.17 -9.16 7.80
CA ALA A 175 -6.47 -7.84 7.23
C ALA A 175 -5.20 -7.09 6.81
N GLY A 176 -4.11 -7.20 7.59
CA GLY A 176 -2.80 -6.66 7.25
C GLY A 176 -2.23 -7.30 5.98
N SER A 177 -2.22 -8.64 5.90
CA SER A 177 -1.74 -9.35 4.71
C SER A 177 -2.54 -8.98 3.46
N VAL A 178 -3.86 -8.85 3.57
CA VAL A 178 -4.72 -8.37 2.46
C VAL A 178 -4.34 -6.95 2.05
N GLN A 179 -4.16 -6.05 3.02
CA GLN A 179 -3.80 -4.66 2.79
C GLN A 179 -2.44 -4.55 2.07
N VAL A 180 -1.42 -5.32 2.48
CA VAL A 180 -0.11 -5.30 1.83
C VAL A 180 -0.18 -5.87 0.41
N SER A 181 -0.91 -6.98 0.18
CA SER A 181 -1.14 -7.49 -1.19
C SER A 181 -1.76 -6.43 -2.12
N GLY A 182 -2.63 -5.56 -1.58
CA GLY A 182 -3.22 -4.44 -2.31
C GLY A 182 -2.23 -3.31 -2.68
N ARG A 183 -0.99 -3.34 -2.17
CA ARG A 183 0.05 -2.38 -2.54
C ARG A 183 0.75 -2.69 -3.86
N VAL A 184 0.44 -3.81 -4.49
CA VAL A 184 1.10 -4.28 -5.70
C VAL A 184 1.17 -3.23 -6.81
N VAL A 185 0.11 -2.45 -7.01
CA VAL A 185 0.07 -1.40 -8.04
C VAL A 185 0.86 -0.16 -7.60
N GLU A 186 0.79 0.17 -6.31
CA GLU A 186 1.55 1.28 -5.72
C GLU A 186 3.06 1.00 -5.79
N THR A 187 3.49 -0.18 -5.35
CA THR A 187 4.90 -0.61 -5.34
C THR A 187 5.51 -0.60 -6.74
N GLY A 188 4.77 -1.09 -7.74
CA GLY A 188 5.24 -1.06 -9.13
C GLY A 188 5.36 0.37 -9.69
N LEU A 189 4.40 1.26 -9.40
CA LEU A 189 4.48 2.67 -9.82
C LEU A 189 5.57 3.42 -9.06
N TYR A 190 5.73 3.18 -7.76
CA TYR A 190 6.83 3.73 -6.96
C TYR A 190 8.19 3.31 -7.53
N ARG A 191 8.35 2.03 -7.92
CA ARG A 191 9.58 1.56 -8.55
C ARG A 191 9.87 2.26 -9.88
N LEU A 192 8.86 2.41 -10.73
CA LEU A 192 8.98 3.16 -11.99
C LEU A 192 9.37 4.63 -11.73
N ASP A 193 8.73 5.28 -10.75
CA ASP A 193 9.05 6.64 -10.32
C ASP A 193 10.50 6.77 -9.83
N PHE A 194 10.98 5.81 -9.02
CA PHE A 194 12.36 5.75 -8.54
C PHE A 194 13.38 5.65 -9.69
N LEU A 195 13.03 4.93 -10.75
CA LEU A 195 13.84 4.79 -11.96
C LEU A 195 13.80 6.02 -12.89
N GLY A 196 12.98 7.03 -12.56
CA GLY A 196 12.87 8.27 -13.31
C GLY A 196 11.69 8.35 -14.29
N PHE A 197 10.73 7.42 -14.21
CA PHE A 197 9.45 7.55 -14.88
C PHE A 197 8.61 8.67 -14.26
N ASP A 198 7.94 9.48 -15.07
CA ASP A 198 7.00 10.50 -14.57
C ASP A 198 5.63 9.85 -14.26
N PRO A 199 5.22 9.72 -12.97
CA PRO A 199 3.97 9.07 -12.60
C PRO A 199 2.72 9.79 -13.16
N LEU A 200 2.81 11.08 -13.50
CA LEU A 200 1.74 11.83 -14.14
C LEU A 200 1.45 11.35 -15.57
N LYS A 201 2.32 10.57 -16.16
CA LYS A 201 2.11 9.92 -17.47
C LYS A 201 1.29 8.62 -17.35
N THR A 202 0.99 8.13 -16.15
CA THR A 202 0.12 6.96 -15.93
C THR A 202 -1.34 7.41 -15.89
N ILE A 203 -2.18 6.80 -16.72
CA ILE A 203 -3.60 7.16 -16.88
C ILE A 203 -4.48 6.22 -16.06
N TYR A 204 -4.27 4.92 -16.20
CA TYR A 204 -4.98 3.86 -15.48
C TYR A 204 -4.00 2.82 -14.98
N ALA A 205 -4.35 2.16 -13.88
CA ALA A 205 -3.53 1.11 -13.33
C ALA A 205 -4.39 0.01 -12.69
N THR A 206 -3.95 -1.23 -12.88
CA THR A 206 -4.54 -2.42 -12.24
C THR A 206 -3.44 -3.42 -11.94
N GLY A 207 -3.70 -4.32 -11.01
CA GLY A 207 -2.75 -5.38 -10.67
C GLY A 207 -3.32 -6.35 -9.67
N PHE A 208 -2.55 -7.39 -9.39
CA PHE A 208 -2.93 -8.42 -8.42
C PHE A 208 -1.71 -8.96 -7.67
N ALA A 209 -1.94 -9.43 -6.45
CA ALA A 209 -0.96 -10.18 -5.66
C ALA A 209 -1.66 -11.21 -4.76
N PRO A 210 -1.01 -12.36 -4.46
CA PRO A 210 -1.55 -13.35 -3.53
C PRO A 210 -1.62 -12.78 -2.12
N VAL A 211 -2.61 -13.22 -1.35
CA VAL A 211 -2.66 -13.00 0.09
C VAL A 211 -1.92 -14.14 0.76
N MET A 212 -0.77 -13.84 1.32
CA MET A 212 0.00 -14.82 2.08
C MET A 212 -0.60 -15.00 3.48
N PRO A 213 -0.66 -16.23 4.01
CA PRO A 213 -1.16 -16.45 5.37
C PRO A 213 -0.26 -15.75 6.39
N PRO A 214 -0.85 -15.02 7.36
CA PRO A 214 -0.09 -14.40 8.44
C PRO A 214 0.63 -15.46 9.27
N HIS A 215 1.68 -15.06 9.96
CA HIS A 215 2.48 -15.94 10.83
C HIS A 215 2.55 -15.36 12.24
N PRO A 216 2.58 -16.20 13.31
CA PRO A 216 2.73 -15.72 14.69
C PRO A 216 3.99 -14.90 14.96
N ASP A 217 5.10 -15.20 14.26
CA ASP A 217 6.30 -14.34 14.27
C ASP A 217 6.08 -13.18 13.30
N PRO A 218 6.06 -11.91 13.79
CA PRO A 218 5.86 -10.74 12.94
C PRO A 218 6.90 -10.58 11.82
N ASN A 219 8.14 -10.98 12.07
CA ASN A 219 9.21 -10.90 11.06
C ASN A 219 8.97 -11.88 9.90
N VAL A 220 8.42 -13.06 10.19
CA VAL A 220 8.03 -14.02 9.16
C VAL A 220 6.79 -13.51 8.42
N SER A 221 5.81 -12.96 9.16
CA SER A 221 4.57 -12.46 8.57
C SER A 221 4.84 -11.34 7.55
N VAL A 222 5.55 -10.29 7.96
CA VAL A 222 5.91 -9.17 7.07
C VAL A 222 6.77 -9.63 5.88
N SER A 223 7.66 -10.60 6.09
CA SER A 223 8.47 -11.15 5.00
C SER A 223 7.62 -11.88 3.96
N ARG A 224 6.60 -12.64 4.38
CA ARG A 224 5.64 -13.29 3.47
C ARG A 224 4.84 -12.27 2.67
N GLU A 225 4.46 -11.16 3.28
CA GLU A 225 3.75 -10.07 2.62
C GLU A 225 4.59 -9.42 1.52
N GLU A 226 5.88 -9.20 1.78
CA GLU A 226 6.82 -8.72 0.75
C GLU A 226 7.03 -9.75 -0.37
N ASP A 227 7.18 -11.03 -0.03
CA ASP A 227 7.31 -12.11 -1.01
C ASP A 227 6.07 -12.22 -1.91
N ALA A 228 4.87 -11.91 -1.39
CA ALA A 228 3.66 -11.81 -2.20
C ALA A 228 3.79 -10.79 -3.33
N LEU A 229 4.40 -9.64 -3.08
CA LEU A 229 4.64 -8.60 -4.07
C LEU A 229 5.78 -8.95 -5.02
N ILE A 230 6.92 -9.36 -4.45
CA ILE A 230 8.19 -9.63 -5.18
C ILE A 230 8.04 -10.83 -6.11
N TYR A 231 7.35 -11.89 -5.67
CA TYR A 231 7.28 -13.16 -6.40
C TYR A 231 5.90 -13.48 -6.98
N GLY A 232 4.84 -12.90 -6.41
CA GLY A 232 3.46 -13.17 -6.83
C GLY A 232 2.74 -11.98 -7.45
N GLY A 233 3.31 -10.77 -7.33
CA GLY A 233 2.68 -9.53 -7.75
C GLY A 233 2.84 -9.25 -9.25
N SER A 234 1.77 -8.76 -9.88
CA SER A 234 1.80 -8.27 -11.25
C SER A 234 0.93 -7.02 -11.39
N SER A 235 1.42 -6.02 -12.12
CA SER A 235 0.67 -4.80 -12.41
C SER A 235 0.72 -4.42 -13.87
N GLN A 236 -0.36 -3.78 -14.34
CA GLN A 236 -0.47 -3.18 -15.66
C GLN A 236 -0.73 -1.68 -15.52
N TYR A 237 0.02 -0.89 -16.29
CA TYR A 237 -0.12 0.56 -16.38
C TYR A 237 -0.44 0.96 -17.81
N ILE A 238 -1.52 1.72 -17.99
CA ILE A 238 -1.79 2.40 -19.25
C ILE A 238 -1.18 3.79 -19.15
N VAL A 239 -0.23 4.08 -20.04
CA VAL A 239 0.57 5.32 -20.00
C VAL A 239 0.43 6.14 -21.26
N ASP A 240 0.70 7.45 -21.15
CA ASP A 240 0.84 8.38 -22.26
C ASP A 240 2.29 8.86 -22.32
N PHE A 241 3.16 8.12 -23.01
CA PHE A 241 4.59 8.37 -23.01
C PHE A 241 5.14 8.52 -24.44
N GLU A 242 5.97 9.55 -24.64
CA GLU A 242 6.42 9.94 -25.98
C GLU A 242 7.61 9.11 -26.47
N ASP A 243 8.61 8.91 -25.60
CA ASP A 243 9.85 8.19 -25.91
C ASP A 243 9.71 6.70 -25.57
N GLU A 244 9.37 5.89 -26.56
CA GLU A 244 9.11 4.46 -26.38
C GLU A 244 10.37 3.67 -26.03
N GLU A 245 11.54 4.04 -26.55
CA GLU A 245 12.80 3.37 -26.21
C GLU A 245 13.18 3.66 -24.75
N LYS A 246 13.02 4.89 -24.29
CA LYS A 246 13.17 5.26 -22.88
C LYS A 246 12.21 4.49 -22.00
N LEU A 247 10.95 4.38 -22.41
CA LEU A 247 9.93 3.63 -21.66
C LEU A 247 10.31 2.15 -21.52
N LYS A 248 10.84 1.54 -22.59
CA LYS A 248 11.33 0.17 -22.58
C LYS A 248 12.54 -0.02 -21.66
N GLU A 249 13.48 0.92 -21.66
CA GLU A 249 14.64 0.89 -20.75
C GLU A 249 14.20 0.92 -19.27
N LEU A 250 13.23 1.76 -18.92
CA LEU A 250 12.68 1.86 -17.57
C LEU A 250 11.96 0.57 -17.18
N LEU A 251 11.14 0.03 -18.09
CA LEU A 251 10.42 -1.21 -17.86
C LEU A 251 11.34 -2.40 -17.61
N LEU A 252 12.46 -2.52 -18.32
CA LEU A 252 13.41 -3.61 -18.13
C LEU A 252 14.09 -3.58 -16.73
N LYS A 253 14.12 -2.43 -16.07
CA LYS A 253 14.71 -2.24 -14.73
C LYS A 253 13.69 -2.27 -13.60
N ALA A 254 12.39 -2.32 -13.94
CA ALA A 254 11.31 -2.17 -12.96
C ALA A 254 11.03 -3.44 -12.13
N PRO A 255 11.04 -4.68 -12.67
CA PRO A 255 10.64 -5.87 -11.93
C PRO A 255 11.63 -6.28 -10.86
N ALA A 256 11.15 -7.02 -9.88
CA ALA A 256 11.93 -7.60 -8.79
C ALA A 256 13.06 -8.54 -9.28
N THR A 257 12.93 -9.11 -10.49
CA THR A 257 14.02 -9.91 -11.12
C THR A 257 15.34 -9.14 -11.30
N THR A 258 15.32 -7.81 -11.15
CA THR A 258 16.52 -6.96 -11.17
C THR A 258 17.16 -6.75 -9.80
N TRP A 259 16.53 -7.21 -8.75
CA TRP A 259 17.10 -7.18 -7.40
C TRP A 259 18.29 -8.15 -7.31
N SER A 260 19.40 -7.69 -6.72
CA SER A 260 20.66 -8.44 -6.65
C SER A 260 20.54 -9.77 -5.88
N ASP A 261 19.64 -9.82 -4.89
CA ASP A 261 19.36 -11.01 -4.07
C ASP A 261 18.09 -11.77 -4.52
N TYR A 262 17.59 -11.52 -5.74
CA TYR A 262 16.44 -12.23 -6.28
C TYR A 262 16.64 -13.74 -6.24
N GLY A 263 15.67 -14.47 -5.67
CA GLY A 263 15.77 -15.92 -5.39
C GLY A 263 16.03 -16.24 -3.91
N LYS A 264 16.25 -15.23 -3.07
CA LYS A 264 16.13 -15.33 -1.61
C LYS A 264 14.71 -14.93 -1.19
N THR A 265 14.21 -15.51 -0.10
CA THR A 265 12.97 -14.98 0.52
C THR A 265 13.26 -13.63 1.17
N SER A 266 12.23 -12.81 1.35
CA SER A 266 12.33 -11.54 2.07
C SER A 266 12.81 -11.75 3.50
N TYR A 267 12.44 -12.87 4.14
CA TYR A 267 12.96 -13.24 5.45
C TYR A 267 14.48 -13.45 5.46
N GLU A 268 15.01 -14.18 4.46
CA GLU A 268 16.47 -14.37 4.32
C GLU A 268 17.19 -13.04 4.12
N ALA A 269 16.66 -12.15 3.30
CA ALA A 269 17.25 -10.83 3.02
C ALA A 269 17.19 -9.90 4.24
N LEU A 270 16.04 -9.78 4.89
CA LEU A 270 15.85 -8.95 6.09
C LEU A 270 16.70 -9.45 7.26
N LYS A 271 16.77 -10.76 7.47
CA LYS A 271 17.61 -11.37 8.51
C LYS A 271 19.10 -11.05 8.30
N ALA A 272 19.57 -11.04 7.05
CA ALA A 272 20.96 -10.73 6.72
C ALA A 272 21.37 -9.28 7.10
N VAL A 273 20.41 -8.36 7.12
CA VAL A 273 20.63 -6.95 7.53
C VAL A 273 20.12 -6.65 8.94
N GLY A 274 19.75 -7.68 9.73
CA GLY A 274 19.24 -7.54 11.09
C GLY A 274 17.85 -6.88 11.16
N PHE A 275 16.99 -7.10 10.17
CA PHE A 275 15.67 -6.49 10.01
C PHE A 275 15.69 -4.95 9.95
N ASP A 276 16.81 -4.39 9.54
CA ASP A 276 16.94 -2.96 9.29
C ASP A 276 16.62 -2.65 7.81
N TRP A 277 15.40 -2.23 7.55
CA TRP A 277 14.87 -1.92 6.23
C TRP A 277 15.67 -0.86 5.47
N SER A 278 16.36 0.04 6.18
CA SER A 278 17.17 1.10 5.57
C SER A 278 18.44 0.58 4.88
N LYS A 279 18.82 -0.66 5.17
CA LYS A 279 20.00 -1.33 4.59
C LYS A 279 19.68 -2.20 3.38
N LEU A 280 18.39 -2.36 3.05
CA LEU A 280 17.99 -3.12 1.86
C LEU A 280 18.33 -2.33 0.59
N ASP A 281 18.72 -3.06 -0.46
CA ASP A 281 18.83 -2.50 -1.80
C ASP A 281 17.47 -1.92 -2.22
N PRO A 282 17.38 -0.69 -2.74
CA PRO A 282 16.13 -0.12 -3.22
C PRO A 282 15.39 -0.94 -4.28
N SER A 283 16.07 -1.86 -4.98
CA SER A 283 15.44 -2.78 -5.92
C SER A 283 14.66 -3.92 -5.26
N PHE A 284 14.77 -4.10 -3.95
CA PHE A 284 13.89 -4.94 -3.14
C PHE A 284 12.42 -4.48 -3.26
N PHE A 285 12.17 -3.17 -3.23
CA PHE A 285 10.84 -2.60 -3.33
C PHE A 285 10.35 -2.59 -4.79
N ALA A 286 10.09 -3.78 -5.30
CA ALA A 286 9.62 -4.02 -6.66
C ALA A 286 8.65 -5.21 -6.68
N ILE A 287 7.94 -5.38 -7.78
CA ILE A 287 6.98 -6.48 -7.97
C ILE A 287 7.46 -7.47 -9.01
N GLY A 288 6.90 -8.68 -8.99
CA GLY A 288 7.33 -9.78 -9.87
C GLY A 288 7.24 -9.45 -11.35
N SER A 289 6.15 -8.85 -11.80
CA SER A 289 5.91 -8.54 -13.21
C SER A 289 5.27 -7.18 -13.42
N VAL A 290 5.76 -6.45 -14.42
CA VAL A 290 5.22 -5.15 -14.83
C VAL A 290 4.87 -5.18 -16.31
N THR A 291 3.63 -4.79 -16.63
CA THR A 291 3.15 -4.59 -18.00
C THR A 291 2.85 -3.11 -18.24
N ILE A 292 3.32 -2.56 -19.33
CA ILE A 292 3.00 -1.19 -19.75
C ILE A 292 2.29 -1.25 -21.10
N VAL A 293 1.18 -0.53 -21.21
CA VAL A 293 0.45 -0.27 -22.45
C VAL A 293 0.62 1.20 -22.78
N ASN A 294 1.39 1.52 -23.82
CA ASN A 294 1.52 2.89 -24.28
C ASN A 294 0.34 3.25 -25.20
N ARG A 295 -0.60 4.07 -24.71
CA ARG A 295 -1.79 4.43 -25.50
C ARG A 295 -1.49 5.22 -26.78
N ARG A 296 -0.31 5.87 -26.87
CA ARG A 296 0.08 6.62 -28.07
C ARG A 296 0.36 5.73 -29.26
N THR A 297 0.91 4.54 -29.00
CA THR A 297 1.36 3.60 -30.02
C THR A 297 0.53 2.31 -30.05
N GLY A 298 -0.26 2.07 -29.01
CA GLY A 298 -0.94 0.78 -28.77
C GLY A 298 0.00 -0.35 -28.38
N LYS A 299 1.29 -0.08 -28.17
CA LYS A 299 2.28 -1.10 -27.86
C LYS A 299 2.11 -1.61 -26.43
N VAL A 300 2.16 -2.93 -26.29
CA VAL A 300 2.14 -3.64 -25.02
C VAL A 300 3.51 -4.25 -24.76
N MET A 301 4.10 -3.95 -23.62
CA MET A 301 5.41 -4.43 -23.22
C MET A 301 5.34 -4.99 -21.81
N THR A 302 5.97 -6.13 -21.56
CA THR A 302 6.02 -6.79 -20.26
C THR A 302 7.46 -7.10 -19.87
N SER A 303 7.80 -6.96 -18.59
CA SER A 303 9.09 -7.35 -18.02
C SER A 303 8.87 -8.02 -16.66
N GLY A 304 9.78 -8.92 -16.28
CA GLY A 304 9.68 -9.71 -15.07
C GLY A 304 8.77 -10.93 -15.21
N LYS A 305 8.54 -11.61 -14.10
CA LYS A 305 7.71 -12.85 -14.04
C LYS A 305 7.24 -13.12 -12.62
N ILE A 306 6.12 -13.83 -12.49
CA ILE A 306 5.69 -14.47 -11.24
C ILE A 306 6.55 -15.72 -11.02
N SER A 307 6.91 -16.00 -9.76
CA SER A 307 7.67 -17.18 -9.35
C SER A 307 6.91 -18.03 -8.32
N PRO A 308 6.09 -18.99 -8.77
CA PRO A 308 5.35 -19.86 -7.87
C PRO A 308 6.24 -20.68 -6.93
N GLU A 309 7.46 -21.01 -7.39
CA GLU A 309 8.47 -21.70 -6.57
C GLU A 309 8.84 -20.87 -5.33
N MET A 310 9.09 -19.58 -5.52
CA MET A 310 9.45 -18.69 -4.41
C MET A 310 8.27 -18.40 -3.47
N ILE A 311 7.04 -18.32 -4.01
CA ILE A 311 5.83 -18.25 -3.17
C ILE A 311 5.73 -19.48 -2.25
N ARG A 312 5.98 -20.70 -2.75
CA ARG A 312 6.01 -21.89 -1.91
C ARG A 312 7.15 -21.89 -0.90
N LYS A 313 8.37 -21.48 -1.32
CA LYS A 313 9.54 -21.39 -0.43
C LYS A 313 9.26 -20.43 0.75
N SER A 314 8.56 -19.34 0.51
CA SER A 314 8.17 -18.36 1.55
C SER A 314 7.20 -18.94 2.59
N LEU A 315 6.47 -20.00 2.26
CA LEU A 315 5.50 -20.65 3.16
C LEU A 315 6.08 -21.80 3.99
N THR A 316 7.26 -22.26 3.65
CA THR A 316 7.96 -23.35 4.36
C THR A 316 9.01 -22.82 5.32
#